data_29640471dc0770966a0e7974bcd6eafc
#
_entry.id   29640471dc0770966a0e7974bcd6eafc
#
_cell.length_a   1.000
_cell.length_b   1.000
_cell.length_c   1.000
_cell.angle_alpha   90.00
_cell.angle_beta   90.00
_cell.angle_gamma   90.00
#
_symmetry.space_group_name_H-M   'P 1'
#
loop_
_entity.id
_entity.type
_entity.pdbx_description
1 polymer ?
#
loop_
_entity_poly.entity_id
_entity_poly.type
_entity_poly.pdbx_seq_one_letter_code
_entity_poly.pdbx_strand_id
1 'polypeptide(L)'
;MAFKKPQITEVKTDIQSLSIYLRSVKKFGKTTLFRDLVLEKFGDPTKGLLVGCGAEMGYTILDNLNATQVEDWDDMEDLKDWLIEEKGKEHDIKMVAFDVVGELIPIAEEKIIRMSTKETGKVCKSFNSAFGGYGEPRKRLLKLLKEYFSALKKAGIMPFAISHTKVKSIKEKGDDTEGYNTLTSDLSNDCEGIFGDIFDCVLTGCIDREVKDGKVTTEVRKLYFRGNGYIDAGCRFANDAVPEYIVFDKPNMAKDFIKVLEDGLKKSRTNKITDEEFKEKQRKEVIELDKQVEQIRENKELSIETKTEIIDKVKANLSKIEIADLKAIMT
;
A
#
# COMPACT_ATOMS: atom_id res chain seq x y z
N MET A 1 -34.38 -11.39 -0.61
CA MET A 1 -33.28 -10.40 -0.47
C MET A 1 -33.49 -9.34 -1.52
N ALA A 2 -33.56 -8.05 -1.14
CA ALA A 2 -33.67 -6.97 -2.11
C ALA A 2 -32.33 -6.80 -2.84
N PHE A 3 -32.37 -6.69 -4.17
CA PHE A 3 -31.20 -6.42 -5.01
C PHE A 3 -30.59 -5.07 -4.63
N LYS A 4 -29.36 -5.06 -4.12
CA LYS A 4 -28.64 -3.83 -3.82
C LYS A 4 -28.00 -3.33 -5.11
N LYS A 5 -28.50 -2.20 -5.62
CA LYS A 5 -27.96 -1.60 -6.86
C LYS A 5 -26.45 -1.38 -6.72
N PRO A 6 -25.61 -1.87 -7.66
CA PRO A 6 -24.18 -1.66 -7.59
C PRO A 6 -23.84 -0.17 -7.72
N GLN A 7 -22.90 0.30 -6.92
CA GLN A 7 -22.31 1.64 -7.08
C GLN A 7 -21.29 1.57 -8.21
N ILE A 8 -21.54 2.31 -9.28
CA ILE A 8 -20.58 2.47 -10.38
C ILE A 8 -19.78 3.73 -10.08
N THR A 9 -18.48 3.59 -9.85
CA THR A 9 -17.56 4.70 -9.63
C THR A 9 -16.50 4.72 -10.72
N GLU A 10 -16.15 5.92 -11.21
CA GLU A 10 -15.02 6.09 -12.12
C GLU A 10 -13.72 5.77 -11.40
N VAL A 11 -12.83 5.03 -12.04
CA VAL A 11 -11.52 4.68 -11.48
C VAL A 11 -10.64 5.93 -11.45
N LYS A 12 -10.31 6.42 -10.26
CA LYS A 12 -9.35 7.52 -10.10
C LYS A 12 -7.93 6.97 -10.24
N THR A 13 -7.21 7.49 -11.23
CA THR A 13 -5.80 7.16 -11.45
C THR A 13 -4.90 8.15 -10.72
N ASP A 14 -4.74 7.97 -9.41
CA ASP A 14 -3.85 8.74 -8.56
C ASP A 14 -2.84 7.78 -7.88
N ILE A 15 -1.67 8.31 -7.49
CA ILE A 15 -0.68 7.59 -6.69
C ILE A 15 -1.30 7.01 -5.41
N GLN A 16 -2.21 7.73 -4.77
CA GLN A 16 -2.89 7.26 -3.55
C GLN A 16 -3.79 6.03 -3.78
N SER A 17 -4.17 5.75 -5.02
CA SER A 17 -4.91 4.53 -5.37
C SER A 17 -4.02 3.30 -5.50
N LEU A 18 -2.69 3.49 -5.55
CA LEU A 18 -1.71 2.42 -5.66
C LEU A 18 -1.48 1.74 -4.31
N SER A 19 -0.90 0.57 -4.37
CA SER A 19 -0.33 -0.16 -3.24
C SER A 19 1.10 -0.56 -3.59
N ILE A 20 2.03 -0.35 -2.65
CA ILE A 20 3.46 -0.56 -2.87
C ILE A 20 3.98 -1.64 -1.94
N TYR A 21 4.64 -2.63 -2.50
CA TYR A 21 5.41 -3.63 -1.78
C TYR A 21 6.89 -3.46 -2.10
N LEU A 22 7.64 -2.97 -1.10
CA LEU A 22 9.07 -2.68 -1.22
C LEU A 22 9.91 -3.72 -0.49
N ARG A 23 10.76 -4.41 -1.24
CA ARG A 23 11.71 -5.40 -0.74
C ARG A 23 13.14 -4.91 -0.91
N SER A 24 13.99 -5.06 0.09
CA SER A 24 15.44 -4.84 -0.05
C SER A 24 16.23 -5.43 1.11
N VAL A 25 17.54 -5.39 1.00
CA VAL A 25 18.43 -5.75 2.11
C VAL A 25 18.20 -4.84 3.32
N LYS A 26 18.62 -5.32 4.50
CA LYS A 26 18.59 -4.50 5.73
C LYS A 26 19.41 -3.23 5.53
N LYS A 27 18.98 -2.14 6.16
CA LYS A 27 19.64 -0.81 6.12
C LYS A 27 19.74 -0.18 4.71
N PHE A 28 18.92 -0.62 3.78
CA PHE A 28 18.78 0.01 2.45
C PHE A 28 18.23 1.42 2.50
N GLY A 29 17.37 1.74 3.47
CA GLY A 29 16.67 3.03 3.62
C GLY A 29 15.17 2.95 3.34
N LYS A 30 14.54 1.77 3.46
CA LYS A 30 13.11 1.57 3.20
C LYS A 30 12.19 2.46 4.05
N THR A 31 12.40 2.45 5.35
CA THR A 31 11.62 3.24 6.31
C THR A 31 11.84 4.74 6.11
N THR A 32 13.09 5.14 5.82
CA THR A 32 13.43 6.53 5.46
C THR A 32 12.71 6.94 4.18
N LEU A 33 12.69 6.10 3.15
CA LEU A 33 11.96 6.38 1.92
C LEU A 33 10.48 6.59 2.20
N PHE A 34 9.84 5.76 3.03
CA PHE A 34 8.43 5.94 3.38
C PHE A 34 8.17 7.30 4.02
N ARG A 35 8.98 7.70 5.03
CA ARG A 35 8.91 9.03 5.65
C ARG A 35 9.03 10.14 4.60
N ASP A 36 10.05 10.04 3.76
CA ASP A 36 10.34 11.08 2.76
C ASP A 36 9.25 11.16 1.68
N LEU A 37 8.62 10.03 1.32
CA LEU A 37 7.46 10.02 0.43
C LEU A 37 6.25 10.74 1.02
N VAL A 38 5.97 10.53 2.31
CA VAL A 38 4.88 11.21 3.01
C VAL A 38 5.15 12.73 3.02
N LEU A 39 6.36 13.13 3.37
CA LEU A 39 6.74 14.55 3.42
C LEU A 39 6.73 15.21 2.03
N GLU A 40 7.28 14.55 1.01
CA GLU A 40 7.32 15.09 -0.37
C GLU A 40 5.91 15.17 -0.99
N LYS A 41 5.06 14.15 -0.74
CA LYS A 41 3.72 14.11 -1.34
C LYS A 41 2.72 15.04 -0.64
N PHE A 42 2.77 15.14 0.68
CA PHE A 42 1.75 15.81 1.47
C PHE A 42 2.25 17.04 2.25
N GLY A 43 3.58 17.21 2.41
CA GLY A 43 4.15 18.27 3.23
C GLY A 43 3.82 18.17 4.73
N ASP A 44 3.20 17.07 5.17
CA ASP A 44 2.66 16.88 6.51
C ASP A 44 2.92 15.45 7.00
N PRO A 45 3.74 15.24 8.05
CA PRO A 45 4.03 13.91 8.57
C PRO A 45 2.80 13.18 9.13
N THR A 46 1.74 13.91 9.50
CA THR A 46 0.50 13.30 10.02
C THR A 46 -0.31 12.55 8.95
N LYS A 47 0.04 12.71 7.67
CA LYS A 47 -0.57 11.98 6.55
C LYS A 47 -0.01 10.56 6.38
N GLY A 48 1.06 10.23 7.08
CA GLY A 48 1.67 8.89 7.09
C GLY A 48 1.64 8.26 8.47
N LEU A 49 1.46 6.94 8.50
CA LEU A 49 1.61 6.12 9.70
C LEU A 49 2.49 4.92 9.39
N LEU A 50 3.53 4.72 10.17
CA LEU A 50 4.32 3.49 10.17
C LEU A 50 3.80 2.53 11.23
N VAL A 51 3.56 1.30 10.84
CA VAL A 51 3.15 0.20 11.73
C VAL A 51 4.35 -0.73 11.89
N GLY A 52 4.99 -0.70 13.05
CA GLY A 52 5.99 -1.70 13.44
C GLY A 52 5.29 -3.03 13.73
N CYS A 53 5.68 -4.10 13.05
CA CYS A 53 5.10 -5.42 13.24
C CYS A 53 6.00 -6.26 14.16
N GLY A 54 5.42 -6.83 15.22
CA GLY A 54 6.16 -7.68 16.16
C GLY A 54 7.28 -6.93 16.87
N ALA A 55 8.50 -7.43 16.79
CA ALA A 55 9.68 -6.85 17.47
C ALA A 55 10.39 -5.73 16.67
N GLU A 56 9.90 -5.35 15.49
CA GLU A 56 10.57 -4.35 14.66
C GLU A 56 10.36 -2.93 15.19
N MET A 57 11.45 -2.26 15.55
CA MET A 57 11.46 -0.89 16.11
C MET A 57 12.50 0.02 15.43
N GLY A 58 12.97 -0.34 14.23
CA GLY A 58 14.03 0.40 13.52
C GLY A 58 13.69 1.86 13.17
N TYR A 59 12.44 2.27 13.33
CA TYR A 59 11.94 3.62 13.06
C TYR A 59 12.21 4.64 14.18
N THR A 60 12.61 4.21 15.37
CA THR A 60 12.76 5.09 16.56
C THR A 60 13.81 6.18 16.42
N ILE A 61 14.68 6.09 15.41
CA ILE A 61 15.70 7.11 15.12
C ILE A 61 15.26 8.11 14.03
N LEU A 62 14.05 7.96 13.48
CA LEU A 62 13.55 8.83 12.43
C LEU A 62 12.64 9.91 13.01
N ASP A 63 12.94 11.16 12.70
CA ASP A 63 12.08 12.31 12.96
C ASP A 63 10.98 12.47 11.89
N ASN A 64 9.99 13.31 12.15
CA ASN A 64 8.89 13.60 11.23
C ASN A 64 8.20 12.34 10.69
N LEU A 65 7.98 11.36 11.54
CA LEU A 65 7.31 10.11 11.22
C LEU A 65 6.40 9.71 12.39
N ASN A 66 5.12 9.51 12.10
CA ASN A 66 4.21 8.91 13.06
C ASN A 66 4.31 7.39 12.98
N ALA A 67 4.38 6.73 14.12
CA ALA A 67 4.50 5.29 14.20
C ALA A 67 3.63 4.71 15.31
N THR A 68 3.20 3.47 15.13
CA THR A 68 2.55 2.62 16.13
C THR A 68 3.13 1.21 16.06
N GLN A 69 2.87 0.41 17.08
CA GLN A 69 3.32 -0.97 17.16
C GLN A 69 2.12 -1.89 17.21
N VAL A 70 2.20 -3.05 16.58
CA VAL A 70 1.22 -4.12 16.66
C VAL A 70 1.93 -5.42 17.05
N GLU A 71 1.39 -6.11 18.04
CA GLU A 71 1.98 -7.34 18.57
C GLU A 71 1.18 -8.58 18.14
N ASP A 72 -0.13 -8.41 17.92
CA ASP A 72 -1.00 -9.48 17.49
C ASP A 72 -2.00 -9.02 16.41
N TRP A 73 -2.84 -9.95 15.94
CA TRP A 73 -3.82 -9.64 14.90
C TRP A 73 -5.04 -8.86 15.40
N ASP A 74 -5.33 -8.91 16.68
CA ASP A 74 -6.41 -8.13 17.27
C ASP A 74 -6.03 -6.63 17.26
N ASP A 75 -4.74 -6.29 17.57
CA ASP A 75 -4.19 -4.95 17.36
C ASP A 75 -4.31 -4.49 15.90
N MET A 76 -4.08 -5.40 14.95
CA MET A 76 -4.23 -5.10 13.52
C MET A 76 -5.69 -4.80 13.15
N GLU A 77 -6.65 -5.54 13.70
CA GLU A 77 -8.08 -5.29 13.46
C GLU A 77 -8.51 -3.95 14.06
N ASP A 78 -8.12 -3.66 15.30
CA ASP A 78 -8.41 -2.39 15.97
C ASP A 78 -7.80 -1.21 15.23
N LEU A 79 -6.55 -1.33 14.78
CA LEU A 79 -5.88 -0.31 13.96
C LEU A 79 -6.63 -0.07 12.63
N LYS A 80 -7.04 -1.12 11.94
CA LYS A 80 -7.79 -1.01 10.68
C LYS A 80 -9.11 -0.30 10.90
N ASP A 81 -9.84 -0.67 11.94
CA ASP A 81 -11.14 -0.11 12.24
C ASP A 81 -11.01 1.37 12.60
N TRP A 82 -10.04 1.75 13.44
CA TRP A 82 -9.73 3.15 13.72
C TRP A 82 -9.33 3.93 12.46
N LEU A 83 -8.45 3.37 11.62
CA LEU A 83 -8.02 4.00 10.37
C LEU A 83 -9.18 4.26 9.39
N ILE A 84 -10.24 3.44 9.42
CA ILE A 84 -11.38 3.56 8.51
C ILE A 84 -12.48 4.43 9.11
N GLU A 85 -12.83 4.22 10.38
CA GLU A 85 -13.99 4.84 11.03
C GLU A 85 -13.72 6.28 11.47
N GLU A 86 -12.47 6.57 11.90
CA GLU A 86 -12.08 7.88 12.39
C GLU A 86 -11.39 8.76 11.33
N LYS A 87 -11.28 8.28 10.10
CA LYS A 87 -10.74 9.07 8.99
C LYS A 87 -11.60 10.29 8.69
N GLY A 88 -10.97 11.47 8.71
CA GLY A 88 -11.61 12.76 8.52
C GLY A 88 -12.24 13.34 9.80
N LYS A 89 -12.12 12.64 10.94
CA LYS A 89 -12.56 13.08 12.27
C LYS A 89 -11.34 13.28 13.18
N GLU A 90 -10.69 12.17 13.59
CA GLU A 90 -9.53 12.20 14.45
C GLU A 90 -8.20 12.27 13.68
N HIS A 91 -8.17 11.73 12.47
CA HIS A 91 -6.98 11.73 11.61
C HIS A 91 -7.34 11.88 10.13
N ASP A 92 -6.33 12.23 9.33
CA ASP A 92 -6.41 12.24 7.87
C ASP A 92 -5.20 11.52 7.24
N ILE A 93 -4.94 10.31 7.74
CA ILE A 93 -3.85 9.45 7.26
C ILE A 93 -4.16 9.01 5.84
N LYS A 94 -3.18 9.17 4.95
CA LYS A 94 -3.24 8.84 3.51
C LYS A 94 -2.40 7.63 3.15
N MET A 95 -1.31 7.40 3.88
CA MET A 95 -0.39 6.28 3.64
C MET A 95 -0.11 5.53 4.94
N VAL A 96 -0.13 4.20 4.87
CA VAL A 96 0.22 3.34 6.01
C VAL A 96 1.27 2.33 5.57
N ALA A 97 2.44 2.33 6.24
CA ALA A 97 3.49 1.36 6.01
C ALA A 97 3.49 0.27 7.07
N PHE A 98 3.76 -0.97 6.67
CA PHE A 98 3.92 -2.15 7.53
C PHE A 98 5.38 -2.61 7.48
N ASP A 99 6.11 -2.41 8.57
CA ASP A 99 7.56 -2.67 8.68
C ASP A 99 7.84 -3.67 9.81
N VAL A 100 8.16 -4.90 9.51
CA VAL A 100 8.28 -5.58 8.22
C VAL A 100 7.18 -6.65 8.11
N VAL A 101 6.72 -6.91 6.89
CA VAL A 101 5.69 -7.94 6.68
C VAL A 101 6.18 -9.36 6.99
N GLY A 102 7.48 -9.58 7.09
CA GLY A 102 8.05 -10.83 7.60
C GLY A 102 7.61 -11.16 9.03
N GLU A 103 7.46 -10.14 9.88
CA GLU A 103 6.94 -10.27 11.25
C GLU A 103 5.39 -10.27 11.29
N LEU A 104 4.74 -9.66 10.30
CA LEU A 104 3.28 -9.67 10.18
C LEU A 104 2.72 -11.06 9.87
N ILE A 105 3.44 -11.88 9.09
CA ILE A 105 2.98 -13.23 8.74
C ILE A 105 2.79 -14.14 9.96
N PRO A 106 3.76 -14.28 10.89
CA PRO A 106 3.57 -15.05 12.12
C PRO A 106 2.37 -14.55 12.96
N ILE A 107 2.16 -13.24 13.06
CA ILE A 107 1.00 -12.64 13.76
C ILE A 107 -0.31 -13.11 13.11
N ALA A 108 -0.40 -13.09 11.79
CA ALA A 108 -1.57 -13.55 11.06
C ALA A 108 -1.76 -15.08 11.15
N GLU A 109 -0.68 -15.87 11.14
CA GLU A 109 -0.73 -17.32 11.33
C GLU A 109 -1.25 -17.69 12.73
N GLU A 110 -0.84 -16.97 13.77
CA GLU A 110 -1.34 -17.18 15.13
C GLU A 110 -2.85 -16.90 15.23
N LYS A 111 -3.36 -15.86 14.56
CA LYS A 111 -4.81 -15.62 14.45
C LYS A 111 -5.52 -16.82 13.83
N ILE A 112 -5.00 -17.41 12.77
CA ILE A 112 -5.58 -18.61 12.13
C ILE A 112 -5.59 -19.80 13.11
N ILE A 113 -4.54 -20.00 13.90
CA ILE A 113 -4.48 -21.04 14.94
C ILE A 113 -5.56 -20.81 16.00
N ARG A 114 -5.69 -19.58 16.50
CA ARG A 114 -6.72 -19.20 17.49
C ARG A 114 -8.14 -19.41 16.93
N MET A 115 -8.38 -18.99 15.69
CA MET A 115 -9.65 -19.21 15.00
C MET A 115 -9.99 -20.69 14.86
N SER A 116 -9.02 -21.52 14.47
CA SER A 116 -9.21 -22.96 14.36
C SER A 116 -9.60 -23.60 15.69
N THR A 117 -8.93 -23.23 16.78
CA THR A 117 -9.26 -23.70 18.13
C THR A 117 -10.69 -23.32 18.51
N LYS A 118 -11.09 -22.06 18.25
CA LYS A 118 -12.42 -21.54 18.58
C LYS A 118 -13.54 -22.22 17.76
N GLU A 119 -13.36 -22.37 16.46
CA GLU A 119 -14.37 -22.91 15.55
C GLU A 119 -14.52 -24.44 15.68
N THR A 120 -13.42 -25.15 15.88
CA THR A 120 -13.44 -26.63 15.95
C THR A 120 -13.65 -27.18 17.38
N GLY A 121 -13.47 -26.36 18.42
CA GLY A 121 -13.48 -26.76 19.81
C GLY A 121 -12.29 -27.64 20.21
N LYS A 122 -11.28 -27.81 19.34
CA LYS A 122 -10.07 -28.59 19.56
C LYS A 122 -8.85 -27.71 19.57
N VAL A 123 -7.95 -27.88 20.54
CA VAL A 123 -6.70 -27.13 20.63
C VAL A 123 -5.86 -27.35 19.36
N CYS A 124 -5.65 -26.30 18.60
CA CYS A 124 -4.76 -26.29 17.45
C CYS A 124 -3.36 -25.85 17.89
N LYS A 125 -2.33 -26.65 17.60
CA LYS A 125 -0.95 -26.40 18.06
C LYS A 125 -0.03 -25.77 17.00
N SER A 126 -0.42 -25.80 15.74
CA SER A 126 0.40 -25.26 14.66
C SER A 126 -0.44 -24.77 13.50
N PHE A 127 0.08 -23.79 12.77
CA PHE A 127 -0.56 -23.25 11.58
C PHE A 127 -0.95 -24.33 10.57
N ASN A 128 -0.02 -25.23 10.23
CA ASN A 128 -0.26 -26.29 9.23
C ASN A 128 -1.35 -27.29 9.63
N SER A 129 -1.65 -27.44 10.92
CA SER A 129 -2.70 -28.33 11.41
C SER A 129 -4.06 -27.64 11.61
N ALA A 130 -4.12 -26.32 11.47
CA ALA A 130 -5.35 -25.56 11.66
C ALA A 130 -6.43 -26.00 10.66
N PHE A 131 -7.68 -26.06 11.10
CA PHE A 131 -8.84 -26.48 10.29
C PHE A 131 -8.68 -27.83 9.57
N GLY A 132 -7.89 -28.75 10.14
CA GLY A 132 -7.63 -30.07 9.55
C GLY A 132 -6.50 -30.10 8.53
N GLY A 133 -5.79 -29.02 8.30
CA GLY A 133 -4.67 -28.94 7.37
C GLY A 133 -5.09 -28.87 5.89
N TYR A 134 -4.40 -29.64 5.02
CA TYR A 134 -4.70 -29.77 3.57
C TYR A 134 -4.81 -28.43 2.82
N GLY A 135 -4.02 -27.40 3.22
CA GLY A 135 -4.00 -26.09 2.59
C GLY A 135 -5.10 -25.13 3.07
N GLU A 136 -6.03 -25.57 3.91
CA GLU A 136 -7.09 -24.71 4.44
C GLU A 136 -6.56 -23.53 5.29
N PRO A 137 -5.55 -23.71 6.19
CA PRO A 137 -4.96 -22.60 6.94
C PRO A 137 -4.42 -21.51 6.02
N ARG A 138 -3.77 -21.91 4.93
CA ARG A 138 -3.16 -21.00 3.96
C ARG A 138 -4.21 -20.20 3.18
N LYS A 139 -5.30 -20.84 2.76
CA LYS A 139 -6.42 -20.13 2.12
C LYS A 139 -7.03 -19.08 3.06
N ARG A 140 -7.15 -19.39 4.33
CA ARG A 140 -7.68 -18.46 5.34
C ARG A 140 -6.71 -17.32 5.62
N LEU A 141 -5.41 -17.58 5.70
CA LEU A 141 -4.37 -16.56 5.82
C LEU A 141 -4.39 -15.60 4.62
N LEU A 142 -4.44 -16.15 3.40
CA LEU A 142 -4.54 -15.38 2.16
C LEU A 142 -5.79 -14.48 2.17
N LYS A 143 -6.94 -15.03 2.57
CA LYS A 143 -8.18 -14.27 2.66
C LYS A 143 -8.06 -13.15 3.69
N LEU A 144 -7.53 -13.43 4.87
CA LEU A 144 -7.34 -12.49 5.97
C LEU A 144 -6.51 -11.27 5.53
N LEU A 145 -5.35 -11.52 4.92
CA LEU A 145 -4.48 -10.46 4.41
C LEU A 145 -5.11 -9.67 3.25
N LYS A 146 -5.75 -10.37 2.29
CA LYS A 146 -6.45 -9.70 1.18
C LYS A 146 -7.59 -8.80 1.66
N GLU A 147 -8.38 -9.24 2.62
CA GLU A 147 -9.47 -8.46 3.19
C GLU A 147 -8.93 -7.21 3.91
N TYR A 148 -7.87 -7.36 4.71
CA TYR A 148 -7.23 -6.26 5.43
C TYR A 148 -6.73 -5.16 4.47
N PHE A 149 -5.84 -5.49 3.55
CA PHE A 149 -5.26 -4.50 2.62
C PHE A 149 -6.29 -3.93 1.65
N SER A 150 -7.28 -4.73 1.23
CA SER A 150 -8.38 -4.23 0.39
C SER A 150 -9.28 -3.25 1.13
N ALA A 151 -9.48 -3.41 2.44
CA ALA A 151 -10.25 -2.48 3.25
C ALA A 151 -9.55 -1.11 3.33
N LEU A 152 -8.25 -1.08 3.56
CA LEU A 152 -7.45 0.16 3.54
C LEU A 152 -7.54 0.88 2.18
N LYS A 153 -7.34 0.16 1.07
CA LYS A 153 -7.47 0.73 -0.28
C LYS A 153 -8.86 1.32 -0.53
N LYS A 154 -9.93 0.60 -0.15
CA LYS A 154 -11.32 1.10 -0.29
C LYS A 154 -11.59 2.35 0.55
N ALA A 155 -10.92 2.48 1.69
CA ALA A 155 -10.99 3.68 2.53
C ALA A 155 -10.11 4.83 1.99
N GLY A 156 -9.45 4.67 0.82
CA GLY A 156 -8.54 5.66 0.24
C GLY A 156 -7.28 5.86 1.06
N ILE A 157 -6.78 4.79 1.68
CA ILE A 157 -5.50 4.74 2.37
C ILE A 157 -4.56 3.87 1.55
N MET A 158 -3.41 4.43 1.16
CA MET A 158 -2.39 3.75 0.39
C MET A 158 -1.60 2.78 1.26
N PRO A 159 -1.67 1.45 1.07
CA PRO A 159 -0.84 0.52 1.82
C PRO A 159 0.56 0.45 1.22
N PHE A 160 1.55 0.45 2.12
CA PHE A 160 2.97 0.33 1.79
C PHE A 160 3.57 -0.83 2.62
N ALA A 161 3.85 -1.96 2.01
CA ALA A 161 4.44 -3.11 2.67
C ALA A 161 5.95 -3.11 2.53
N ILE A 162 6.66 -3.36 3.62
CA ILE A 162 8.13 -3.41 3.66
C ILE A 162 8.57 -4.84 3.99
N SER A 163 9.54 -5.38 3.23
CA SER A 163 10.13 -6.70 3.46
C SER A 163 11.64 -6.69 3.25
N HIS A 164 12.27 -7.80 3.56
CA HIS A 164 13.66 -8.06 3.25
C HIS A 164 13.82 -8.87 1.97
N THR A 165 15.01 -8.82 1.37
CA THR A 165 15.35 -9.63 0.21
C THR A 165 16.24 -10.80 0.58
N LYS A 166 16.09 -11.87 -0.20
CA LYS A 166 16.93 -13.06 -0.18
C LYS A 166 17.18 -13.53 -1.61
N VAL A 167 18.36 -14.06 -1.86
CA VAL A 167 18.64 -14.77 -3.11
C VAL A 167 18.02 -16.16 -3.02
N LYS A 168 17.19 -16.51 -4.01
CA LYS A 168 16.60 -17.84 -4.15
C LYS A 168 17.04 -18.43 -5.48
N SER A 169 17.37 -19.72 -5.49
CA SER A 169 17.59 -20.47 -6.72
C SER A 169 16.24 -20.91 -7.27
N ILE A 170 15.95 -20.56 -8.53
CA ILE A 170 14.75 -20.94 -9.25
C ILE A 170 15.16 -21.94 -10.31
N LYS A 171 14.47 -23.08 -10.35
CA LYS A 171 14.61 -24.10 -11.37
C LYS A 171 13.36 -24.16 -12.22
N GLU A 172 13.50 -23.95 -13.52
CA GLU A 172 12.36 -24.05 -14.41
C GLU A 172 11.96 -25.53 -14.63
N LYS A 173 10.68 -25.75 -14.85
CA LYS A 173 10.14 -27.11 -15.02
C LYS A 173 10.64 -27.69 -16.35
N GLY A 174 11.42 -28.77 -16.25
CA GLY A 174 11.99 -29.45 -17.42
C GLY A 174 13.42 -29.03 -17.77
N ASP A 175 14.03 -28.15 -16.97
CA ASP A 175 15.45 -27.80 -17.10
C ASP A 175 16.28 -28.74 -16.23
N ASP A 176 17.25 -29.44 -16.83
CA ASP A 176 18.20 -30.33 -16.14
C ASP A 176 19.39 -29.54 -15.55
N THR A 177 19.42 -28.21 -15.72
CA THR A 177 20.47 -27.35 -15.19
C THR A 177 20.31 -27.07 -13.69
N GLU A 178 21.34 -26.46 -13.08
CA GLU A 178 21.31 -26.10 -11.65
C GLU A 178 20.27 -24.99 -11.30
N GLY A 179 19.58 -24.44 -12.30
CA GLY A 179 18.71 -23.30 -12.14
C GLY A 179 19.47 -21.97 -12.11
N TYR A 180 18.74 -20.87 -11.90
CA TYR A 180 19.33 -19.54 -11.80
C TYR A 180 18.97 -18.86 -10.48
N ASN A 181 19.83 -17.96 -10.02
CA ASN A 181 19.61 -17.20 -8.79
C ASN A 181 18.80 -15.96 -9.07
N THR A 182 17.81 -15.69 -8.22
CA THR A 182 16.98 -14.50 -8.28
C THR A 182 16.95 -13.80 -6.93
N LEU A 183 17.13 -12.49 -6.91
CA LEU A 183 16.94 -11.66 -5.74
C LEU A 183 15.45 -11.36 -5.61
N THR A 184 14.82 -11.91 -4.60
CA THR A 184 13.39 -11.79 -4.32
C THR A 184 13.16 -11.62 -2.82
N SER A 185 11.93 -11.73 -2.33
CA SER A 185 11.59 -11.65 -0.91
C SER A 185 12.17 -12.81 -0.10
N ASP A 186 12.43 -12.54 1.19
CA ASP A 186 12.76 -13.56 2.19
C ASP A 186 11.54 -14.37 2.66
N LEU A 187 10.32 -13.95 2.31
CA LEU A 187 9.10 -14.67 2.60
C LEU A 187 9.05 -16.04 1.90
N SER A 188 8.23 -16.96 2.41
CA SER A 188 7.92 -18.19 1.68
C SER A 188 7.23 -17.87 0.35
N ASN A 189 7.39 -18.73 -0.66
CA ASN A 189 6.85 -18.47 -2.00
C ASN A 189 5.33 -18.22 -1.99
N ASP A 190 4.61 -18.88 -1.10
CA ASP A 190 3.16 -18.70 -1.00
C ASP A 190 2.78 -17.35 -0.37
N CYS A 191 3.53 -16.90 0.65
CA CYS A 191 3.33 -15.57 1.24
C CYS A 191 3.76 -14.47 0.26
N GLU A 192 4.87 -14.68 -0.46
CA GLU A 192 5.30 -13.76 -1.51
C GLU A 192 4.23 -13.60 -2.61
N GLY A 193 3.63 -14.71 -3.04
CA GLY A 193 2.52 -14.69 -4.01
C GLY A 193 1.34 -13.83 -3.54
N ILE A 194 1.03 -13.82 -2.23
CA ILE A 194 -0.03 -12.98 -1.67
C ILE A 194 0.28 -11.49 -1.91
N PHE A 195 1.48 -11.05 -1.55
CA PHE A 195 1.87 -9.65 -1.72
C PHE A 195 2.00 -9.26 -3.20
N GLY A 196 2.53 -10.14 -4.04
CA GLY A 196 2.58 -9.94 -5.48
C GLY A 196 1.21 -9.77 -6.12
N ASP A 197 0.19 -10.50 -5.63
CA ASP A 197 -1.19 -10.43 -6.12
C ASP A 197 -1.94 -9.16 -5.66
N ILE A 198 -1.70 -8.73 -4.40
CA ILE A 198 -2.47 -7.65 -3.78
C ILE A 198 -1.91 -6.28 -4.18
N PHE A 199 -0.59 -6.15 -4.28
CA PHE A 199 0.08 -4.87 -4.48
C PHE A 199 0.25 -4.53 -5.96
N ASP A 200 0.11 -3.25 -6.30
CA ASP A 200 0.19 -2.76 -7.68
C ASP A 200 1.64 -2.60 -8.13
N CYS A 201 2.53 -2.30 -7.20
CA CYS A 201 3.97 -2.17 -7.43
C CYS A 201 4.74 -3.07 -6.47
N VAL A 202 5.45 -4.04 -7.02
CA VAL A 202 6.38 -4.92 -6.30
C VAL A 202 7.79 -4.46 -6.66
N LEU A 203 8.44 -3.76 -5.74
CA LEU A 203 9.71 -3.09 -5.96
C LEU A 203 10.84 -3.81 -5.23
N THR A 204 12.01 -3.88 -5.87
CA THR A 204 13.18 -4.52 -5.26
C THR A 204 14.37 -3.58 -5.23
N GLY A 205 14.84 -3.27 -4.01
CA GLY A 205 16.08 -2.54 -3.79
C GLY A 205 17.28 -3.48 -3.81
N CYS A 206 18.27 -3.15 -4.62
CA CYS A 206 19.52 -3.88 -4.78
C CYS A 206 20.72 -2.95 -4.58
N ILE A 207 21.81 -3.47 -4.02
CA ILE A 207 23.07 -2.78 -3.91
C ILE A 207 24.03 -3.42 -4.91
N ASP A 208 24.30 -2.69 -6.00
CA ASP A 208 25.30 -3.10 -6.99
C ASP A 208 26.70 -2.71 -6.51
N ARG A 209 27.61 -3.66 -6.56
CA ARG A 209 29.01 -3.47 -6.15
C ARG A 209 29.93 -3.90 -7.27
N GLU A 210 30.86 -3.02 -7.62
CA GLU A 210 32.00 -3.38 -8.44
C GLU A 210 33.15 -3.86 -7.55
N VAL A 211 33.71 -5.01 -7.87
CA VAL A 211 34.82 -5.59 -7.14
C VAL A 211 36.05 -5.65 -8.05
N LYS A 212 37.15 -5.00 -7.65
CA LYS A 212 38.45 -5.09 -8.30
C LYS A 212 39.48 -5.56 -7.27
N ASP A 213 40.27 -6.54 -7.61
CA ASP A 213 41.30 -7.11 -6.76
C ASP A 213 40.85 -7.51 -5.34
N GLY A 214 39.63 -8.08 -5.28
CA GLY A 214 38.98 -8.48 -4.01
C GLY A 214 38.48 -7.34 -3.13
N LYS A 215 38.46 -6.10 -3.63
CA LYS A 215 37.97 -4.91 -2.91
C LYS A 215 36.80 -4.31 -3.65
N VAL A 216 35.75 -3.87 -2.88
CA VAL A 216 34.64 -3.09 -3.40
C VAL A 216 35.18 -1.72 -3.78
N THR A 217 35.07 -1.35 -5.05
CA THR A 217 35.49 -0.05 -5.60
C THR A 217 34.35 0.92 -5.76
N THR A 218 33.16 0.39 -6.05
CA THR A 218 31.94 1.22 -6.25
C THR A 218 30.75 0.51 -5.62
N GLU A 219 29.89 1.27 -4.96
CA GLU A 219 28.61 0.79 -4.42
C GLU A 219 27.51 1.73 -4.86
N VAL A 220 26.49 1.21 -5.55
CA VAL A 220 25.33 1.98 -6.02
C VAL A 220 24.06 1.28 -5.59
N ARG A 221 23.18 1.98 -4.87
CA ARG A 221 21.86 1.48 -4.54
C ARG A 221 20.90 1.76 -5.69
N LYS A 222 20.17 0.74 -6.11
CA LYS A 222 19.18 0.81 -7.18
C LYS A 222 17.82 0.31 -6.68
N LEU A 223 16.77 1.00 -7.06
CA LEU A 223 15.40 0.57 -6.81
C LEU A 223 14.75 0.19 -8.13
N TYR A 224 14.45 -1.10 -8.28
CA TYR A 224 13.89 -1.68 -9.50
C TYR A 224 12.36 -1.64 -9.50
N PHE A 225 11.79 -1.17 -10.61
CA PHE A 225 10.35 -1.16 -10.90
C PHE A 225 9.97 -2.29 -11.85
N ARG A 226 10.94 -2.82 -12.59
CA ARG A 226 10.80 -3.98 -13.47
C ARG A 226 11.93 -4.96 -13.21
N GLY A 227 11.57 -6.23 -13.22
CA GLY A 227 12.53 -7.32 -13.05
C GLY A 227 13.39 -7.54 -14.28
N ASN A 228 14.45 -8.28 -14.07
CA ASN A 228 15.34 -8.82 -15.10
C ASN A 228 15.70 -10.28 -14.74
N GLY A 229 16.69 -10.87 -15.40
CA GLY A 229 17.08 -12.25 -15.13
C GLY A 229 17.56 -12.55 -13.71
N TYR A 230 17.94 -11.51 -12.93
CA TYR A 230 18.43 -11.66 -11.56
C TYR A 230 17.53 -10.98 -10.52
N ILE A 231 16.84 -9.90 -10.87
CA ILE A 231 16.01 -9.11 -9.96
C ILE A 231 14.54 -9.43 -10.23
N ASP A 232 13.82 -9.84 -9.19
CA ASP A 232 12.36 -9.98 -9.24
C ASP A 232 11.71 -8.65 -8.83
N ALA A 233 11.04 -7.97 -9.77
CA ALA A 233 10.29 -6.74 -9.56
C ALA A 233 9.22 -6.58 -10.66
N GLY A 234 8.15 -5.85 -10.38
CA GLY A 234 7.10 -5.60 -11.35
C GLY A 234 6.07 -4.59 -10.87
N CYS A 235 5.49 -3.85 -11.81
CA CYS A 235 4.39 -2.93 -11.56
C CYS A 235 3.26 -3.18 -12.56
N ARG A 236 2.02 -2.85 -12.17
CA ARG A 236 0.83 -2.95 -13.04
C ARG A 236 0.72 -1.82 -14.06
N PHE A 237 1.83 -1.16 -14.37
CA PHE A 237 1.89 -0.17 -15.44
C PHE A 237 2.14 -0.84 -16.80
N ALA A 238 1.86 -0.11 -17.89
CA ALA A 238 2.28 -0.54 -19.21
C ALA A 238 3.81 -0.79 -19.25
N ASN A 239 4.26 -1.73 -20.10
CA ASN A 239 5.64 -2.25 -20.06
C ASN A 239 6.75 -1.20 -20.13
N ASP A 240 6.53 -0.10 -20.82
CA ASP A 240 7.48 1.01 -21.03
C ASP A 240 7.11 2.28 -20.23
N ALA A 241 6.07 2.20 -19.39
CA ALA A 241 5.58 3.35 -18.65
C ALA A 241 6.52 3.78 -17.52
N VAL A 242 7.27 2.84 -16.95
CA VAL A 242 8.24 3.09 -15.87
C VAL A 242 9.63 2.59 -16.27
N PRO A 243 10.72 3.22 -15.78
CA PRO A 243 12.08 2.74 -16.00
C PRO A 243 12.32 1.37 -15.37
N GLU A 244 13.37 0.68 -15.76
CA GLU A 244 13.78 -0.57 -15.11
C GLU A 244 14.12 -0.29 -13.63
N TYR A 245 14.94 0.72 -13.37
CA TYR A 245 15.32 1.15 -12.00
C TYR A 245 15.58 2.66 -11.92
N ILE A 246 15.66 3.15 -10.69
CA ILE A 246 16.21 4.46 -10.36
C ILE A 246 17.38 4.30 -9.37
N VAL A 247 18.32 5.25 -9.38
CA VAL A 247 19.42 5.28 -8.42
C VAL A 247 18.93 5.83 -7.09
N PHE A 248 19.11 5.07 -6.01
CA PHE A 248 18.55 5.34 -4.69
C PHE A 248 19.38 6.34 -3.84
N ASP A 249 20.64 6.59 -4.17
CA ASP A 249 21.53 7.43 -3.36
C ASP A 249 21.49 8.93 -3.72
N LYS A 250 20.47 9.37 -4.45
CA LYS A 250 20.30 10.77 -4.84
C LYS A 250 19.59 11.59 -3.77
N PRO A 251 19.89 12.92 -3.63
CA PRO A 251 19.27 13.79 -2.61
C PRO A 251 17.76 13.91 -2.72
N ASN A 252 17.18 13.74 -3.92
CA ASN A 252 15.75 13.92 -4.19
C ASN A 252 15.02 12.59 -4.45
N MET A 253 15.37 11.55 -3.73
CA MET A 253 14.89 10.19 -3.98
C MET A 253 13.37 10.06 -3.95
N ALA A 254 12.70 10.64 -2.94
CA ALA A 254 11.25 10.60 -2.82
C ALA A 254 10.56 11.30 -4.00
N LYS A 255 11.09 12.45 -4.43
CA LYS A 255 10.60 13.20 -5.58
C LYS A 255 10.76 12.42 -6.88
N ASP A 256 11.93 11.82 -7.10
CA ASP A 256 12.19 10.98 -8.27
C ASP A 256 11.25 9.75 -8.30
N PHE A 257 11.02 9.14 -7.14
CA PHE A 257 10.12 8.01 -6.98
C PHE A 257 8.66 8.39 -7.31
N ILE A 258 8.16 9.48 -6.72
CA ILE A 258 6.81 10.00 -6.99
C ILE A 258 6.65 10.28 -8.49
N LYS A 259 7.63 10.97 -9.08
CA LYS A 259 7.62 11.28 -10.52
C LYS A 259 7.52 10.02 -11.39
N VAL A 260 8.26 8.95 -11.07
CA VAL A 260 8.18 7.68 -11.81
C VAL A 260 6.78 7.09 -11.74
N LEU A 261 6.14 7.10 -10.56
CA LEU A 261 4.78 6.59 -10.41
C LEU A 261 3.74 7.44 -11.17
N GLU A 262 3.85 8.77 -11.09
CA GLU A 262 2.98 9.71 -11.82
C GLU A 262 3.12 9.55 -13.34
N ASP A 263 4.34 9.49 -13.83
CA ASP A 263 4.62 9.28 -15.25
C ASP A 263 4.12 7.90 -15.70
N GLY A 264 4.28 6.87 -14.86
CA GLY A 264 3.74 5.53 -15.09
C GLY A 264 2.21 5.53 -15.21
N LEU A 265 1.51 6.20 -14.31
CA LEU A 265 0.06 6.37 -14.37
C LEU A 265 -0.38 7.13 -15.64
N LYS A 266 0.29 8.25 -15.96
CA LYS A 266 0.00 9.06 -17.15
C LYS A 266 0.14 8.25 -18.45
N LYS A 267 1.26 7.54 -18.60
CA LYS A 267 1.54 6.72 -19.79
C LYS A 267 0.62 5.50 -19.92
N SER A 268 0.14 4.97 -18.80
CA SER A 268 -0.77 3.81 -18.78
C SER A 268 -2.24 4.17 -19.06
N ARG A 269 -2.59 5.44 -19.13
CA ARG A 269 -3.95 5.89 -19.47
C ARG A 269 -4.25 5.63 -20.96
N THR A 270 -5.37 4.96 -21.24
CA THR A 270 -5.84 4.73 -22.62
C THR A 270 -6.44 5.97 -23.27
N ASN A 271 -7.04 6.87 -22.48
CA ASN A 271 -7.51 8.17 -22.94
C ASN A 271 -6.45 9.23 -22.60
N LYS A 272 -5.94 9.92 -23.61
CA LYS A 272 -5.04 11.07 -23.45
C LYS A 272 -5.79 12.31 -22.95
N ILE A 273 -6.52 12.19 -21.83
CA ILE A 273 -7.05 13.34 -21.12
C ILE A 273 -5.83 14.07 -20.56
N THR A 274 -5.63 15.31 -20.92
CA THR A 274 -4.54 16.13 -20.40
C THR A 274 -4.73 16.35 -18.89
N ASP A 275 -3.64 16.58 -18.15
CA ASP A 275 -3.72 16.89 -16.70
C ASP A 275 -4.63 18.11 -16.44
N GLU A 276 -4.69 19.04 -17.41
CA GLU A 276 -5.55 20.22 -17.36
C GLU A 276 -7.04 19.86 -17.49
N GLU A 277 -7.39 18.98 -18.42
CA GLU A 277 -8.77 18.48 -18.58
C GLU A 277 -9.21 17.67 -17.36
N PHE A 278 -8.31 16.90 -16.76
CA PHE A 278 -8.59 16.14 -15.54
C PHE A 278 -8.83 17.08 -14.34
N LYS A 279 -7.97 18.07 -14.15
CA LYS A 279 -8.14 19.11 -13.12
C LYS A 279 -9.41 19.91 -13.33
N GLU A 280 -9.72 20.27 -14.57
CA GLU A 280 -10.94 21.01 -14.92
C GLU A 280 -12.21 20.16 -14.66
N LYS A 281 -12.15 18.85 -14.94
CA LYS A 281 -13.25 17.92 -14.60
C LYS A 281 -13.45 17.84 -13.10
N GLN A 282 -12.36 17.73 -12.32
CA GLN A 282 -12.43 17.73 -10.85
C GLN A 282 -13.01 19.05 -10.30
N ARG A 283 -12.59 20.20 -10.86
CA ARG A 283 -13.13 21.50 -10.46
C ARG A 283 -14.64 21.57 -10.69
N LYS A 284 -15.12 21.09 -11.84
CA LYS A 284 -16.57 21.08 -12.15
C LYS A 284 -17.35 20.18 -11.21
N GLU A 285 -16.81 19.01 -10.87
CA GLU A 285 -17.44 18.10 -9.89
C GLU A 285 -17.54 18.74 -8.51
N VAL A 286 -16.51 19.44 -8.05
CA VAL A 286 -16.50 20.15 -6.77
C VAL A 286 -17.55 21.28 -6.76
N ILE A 287 -17.57 22.11 -7.80
CA ILE A 287 -18.55 23.21 -7.92
C ILE A 287 -19.98 22.68 -7.93
N GLU A 288 -20.23 21.55 -8.58
CA GLU A 288 -21.57 20.94 -8.62
C GLU A 288 -21.98 20.39 -7.25
N LEU A 289 -21.04 19.80 -6.52
CA LEU A 289 -21.30 19.31 -5.16
C LEU A 289 -21.53 20.45 -4.17
N ASP A 290 -20.81 21.56 -4.28
CA ASP A 290 -21.03 22.75 -3.47
C ASP A 290 -22.43 23.35 -3.72
N LYS A 291 -22.84 23.40 -4.98
CA LYS A 291 -24.21 23.82 -5.31
C LYS A 291 -25.25 22.91 -4.69
N GLN A 292 -25.05 21.60 -4.71
CA GLN A 292 -25.95 20.65 -4.06
C GLN A 292 -26.02 20.85 -2.54
N VAL A 293 -24.88 21.11 -1.90
CA VAL A 293 -24.80 21.41 -0.46
C VAL A 293 -25.56 22.69 -0.14
N GLU A 294 -25.43 23.76 -0.93
CA GLU A 294 -26.15 25.02 -0.73
C GLU A 294 -27.67 24.81 -0.94
N GLN A 295 -28.11 24.08 -1.96
CA GLN A 295 -29.50 23.74 -2.18
C GLN A 295 -30.13 22.98 -0.99
N ILE A 296 -29.37 22.06 -0.39
CA ILE A 296 -29.79 21.31 0.81
C ILE A 296 -29.91 22.25 2.01
N ARG A 297 -28.97 23.19 2.19
CA ARG A 297 -29.01 24.19 3.28
C ARG A 297 -30.19 25.11 3.15
N GLU A 298 -30.53 25.56 1.95
CA GLU A 298 -31.65 26.49 1.68
C GLU A 298 -33.00 25.81 1.68
N ASN A 299 -33.08 24.50 1.59
CA ASN A 299 -34.36 23.76 1.58
C ASN A 299 -35.11 23.94 2.91
N LYS A 300 -36.25 24.65 2.89
CA LYS A 300 -37.05 24.97 4.08
C LYS A 300 -37.91 23.80 4.57
N GLU A 301 -38.09 22.76 3.77
CA GLU A 301 -38.90 21.58 4.09
C GLU A 301 -38.18 20.51 4.89
N LEU A 302 -36.84 20.57 4.93
CA LEU A 302 -36.02 19.61 5.63
C LEU A 302 -35.66 20.07 7.04
N SER A 303 -35.71 19.16 8.02
CA SER A 303 -35.26 19.41 9.38
C SER A 303 -33.75 19.61 9.42
N ILE A 304 -33.19 20.27 10.46
CA ILE A 304 -31.76 20.51 10.63
C ILE A 304 -31.01 19.18 10.69
N GLU A 305 -31.57 18.17 11.38
CA GLU A 305 -30.94 16.84 11.51
C GLU A 305 -30.84 16.13 10.16
N THR A 306 -31.92 16.13 9.37
CA THR A 306 -31.95 15.54 8.03
C THR A 306 -30.97 16.25 7.08
N LYS A 307 -30.87 17.59 7.14
CA LYS A 307 -29.90 18.36 6.36
C LYS A 307 -28.49 17.97 6.69
N THR A 308 -28.15 17.85 7.97
CA THR A 308 -26.81 17.46 8.44
C THR A 308 -26.46 16.06 7.92
N GLU A 309 -27.37 15.10 8.04
CA GLU A 309 -27.15 13.73 7.58
C GLU A 309 -26.92 13.63 6.05
N ILE A 310 -27.66 14.42 5.27
CA ILE A 310 -27.50 14.47 3.81
C ILE A 310 -26.18 15.17 3.44
N ILE A 311 -25.85 16.30 4.08
CA ILE A 311 -24.58 17.03 3.85
C ILE A 311 -23.40 16.16 4.22
N ASP A 312 -23.44 15.39 5.30
CA ASP A 312 -22.37 14.48 5.69
C ASP A 312 -22.20 13.33 4.69
N LYS A 313 -23.29 12.80 4.13
CA LYS A 313 -23.24 11.82 3.03
C LYS A 313 -22.65 12.42 1.74
N VAL A 314 -22.98 13.66 1.42
CA VAL A 314 -22.40 14.39 0.27
C VAL A 314 -20.92 14.67 0.51
N LYS A 315 -20.53 15.12 1.72
CA LYS A 315 -19.14 15.34 2.12
C LYS A 315 -18.34 14.05 2.20
N ALA A 316 -18.94 12.93 2.60
CA ALA A 316 -18.28 11.61 2.55
C ALA A 316 -17.98 11.16 1.12
N ASN A 317 -18.73 11.64 0.13
CA ASN A 317 -18.36 11.52 -1.29
C ASN A 317 -17.30 12.53 -1.71
N LEU A 318 -17.21 13.71 -1.08
CA LEU A 318 -16.14 14.70 -1.25
C LEU A 318 -14.84 14.32 -0.58
N SER A 319 -14.85 13.52 0.49
CA SER A 319 -13.61 13.01 1.11
C SER A 319 -12.80 12.08 0.19
N LYS A 320 -13.36 11.73 -0.96
CA LYS A 320 -12.65 11.09 -2.08
C LYS A 320 -11.95 12.11 -2.99
N ILE A 321 -12.24 13.41 -2.84
CA ILE A 321 -11.59 14.55 -3.50
C ILE A 321 -10.90 15.30 -2.37
N GLU A 322 -9.58 15.44 -2.39
CA GLU A 322 -8.82 16.01 -1.28
C GLU A 322 -9.28 17.42 -0.90
N ILE A 323 -9.60 17.64 0.37
CA ILE A 323 -9.98 18.97 0.92
C ILE A 323 -8.84 20.01 0.75
N ALA A 324 -7.58 19.57 0.66
CA ALA A 324 -6.44 20.43 0.37
C ALA A 324 -6.48 21.01 -1.06
N ASP A 325 -6.93 20.20 -2.03
CA ASP A 325 -7.14 20.66 -3.41
C ASP A 325 -8.33 21.64 -3.52
N LEU A 326 -9.32 21.51 -2.64
CA LEU A 326 -10.46 22.44 -2.55
C LEU A 326 -10.01 23.85 -2.13
N LYS A 327 -9.13 23.99 -1.15
CA LYS A 327 -8.59 25.28 -0.71
C LYS A 327 -7.68 25.94 -1.77
N ALA A 328 -6.89 25.14 -2.49
CA ALA A 328 -6.03 25.62 -3.58
C ALA A 328 -6.80 26.00 -4.87
N ILE A 329 -8.05 25.54 -5.01
CA ILE A 329 -8.93 25.82 -6.14
C ILE A 329 -9.81 27.07 -5.88
N MET A 330 -10.05 27.39 -4.60
CA MET A 330 -10.90 28.54 -4.18
C MET A 330 -10.11 29.83 -3.88
N THR A 331 -8.75 29.79 -3.92
CA THR A 331 -7.87 30.96 -3.91
C THR A 331 -7.30 31.21 -5.31
#